data_8ec724f8b91c271e97eb5324ec1ac252
#
_entry.id   8ec724f8b91c271e97eb5324ec1ac252
#
_cell.length_a   1.000
_cell.length_b   1.000
_cell.length_c   1.000
_cell.angle_alpha   90.00
_cell.angle_beta   90.00
_cell.angle_gamma   90.00
#
_symmetry.space_group_name_H-M   'P 1'
#
loop_
_entity.id
_entity.type
_entity.pdbx_description
1 polymer ?
#
loop_
_entity_poly.entity_id
_entity_poly.type
_entity_poly.pdbx_seq_one_letter_code
_entity_poly.pdbx_strand_id
1 'polypeptide(L)'
;MHAATAQYFRNLGGCVEHLFKSTLALCCLALGTLVQPALAEEGDAPARRVDVNEYFVRGNTVLDAATIEEAVYPFLGPQKTLGDIEGARDALQKIYQARGYQSVFVELPEQKVDDGIVYLHVSETKVGRVRVVGAKHYSPVEIREQVPGLEEGAVPDFAAVQTQLTGLNRSAGRQVTPLVREGQRPGTMDVDLQVEDQNPWHASLGLNNDYSADTKELRSVATLGYDNLWQLGHSISLTYFTAPEDTDNAKVWSGSYSAPLNDRWTLQFSGYQSDSNIATIGGSNVLGKGHSYGVSAIYNLPVTGNWANSLSFGVDFKDSDEQMK
;
A
#
# COMPACT_ATOMS: atom_id res chain seq x y z
N MET A 1 3.89 38.88 3.88
CA MET A 1 4.69 38.74 2.64
C MET A 1 4.53 37.31 2.11
N HIS A 2 3.35 36.90 1.69
CA HIS A 2 3.06 35.62 1.05
C HIS A 2 1.84 35.78 0.16
N ALA A 3 2.07 36.22 -1.07
CA ALA A 3 1.08 36.19 -2.14
C ALA A 3 1.78 36.45 -3.47
N ALA A 4 2.50 35.47 -4.01
CA ALA A 4 3.08 35.53 -5.36
C ALA A 4 3.57 34.16 -5.86
N THR A 5 2.74 33.12 -5.85
CA THR A 5 3.13 31.85 -6.54
C THR A 5 1.92 31.06 -7.08
N ALA A 6 0.76 31.65 -7.21
CA ALA A 6 -0.45 30.96 -7.70
C ALA A 6 -1.00 31.53 -9.02
N GLN A 7 -0.19 32.17 -9.86
CA GLN A 7 -0.67 32.85 -11.08
C GLN A 7 0.07 32.48 -12.37
N TYR A 8 0.81 31.36 -12.40
CA TYR A 8 1.61 30.99 -13.58
C TYR A 8 1.09 29.77 -14.37
N PHE A 9 -0.04 29.19 -14.02
CA PHE A 9 -0.60 28.02 -14.74
C PHE A 9 -2.01 28.24 -15.32
N ARG A 10 -2.36 29.47 -15.70
CA ARG A 10 -3.70 29.76 -16.24
C ARG A 10 -3.75 30.35 -17.65
N ASN A 11 -2.66 30.36 -18.41
CA ASN A 11 -2.60 31.00 -19.73
C ASN A 11 -1.97 30.17 -20.85
N LEU A 12 -2.23 28.87 -20.92
CA LEU A 12 -1.83 28.01 -22.06
C LEU A 12 -2.96 27.12 -22.60
N GLY A 13 -4.20 27.55 -22.48
CA GLY A 13 -5.38 26.81 -22.95
C GLY A 13 -6.31 27.60 -23.87
N GLY A 14 -5.82 28.51 -24.67
CA GLY A 14 -6.71 29.39 -25.45
C GLY A 14 -6.16 29.90 -26.78
N CYS A 15 -5.54 29.05 -27.60
CA CYS A 15 -5.03 29.52 -28.90
C CYS A 15 -4.95 28.48 -30.02
N VAL A 16 -5.80 27.47 -30.07
CA VAL A 16 -5.82 26.48 -31.18
C VAL A 16 -7.21 26.24 -31.78
N GLU A 17 -8.24 26.98 -31.42
CA GLU A 17 -9.60 26.71 -31.92
C GLU A 17 -10.17 27.69 -32.98
N HIS A 18 -9.39 28.60 -33.55
CA HIS A 18 -9.90 29.61 -34.48
C HIS A 18 -9.14 29.73 -35.80
N LEU A 19 -8.73 28.65 -36.46
CA LEU A 19 -8.04 28.72 -37.77
C LEU A 19 -8.43 27.63 -38.77
N PHE A 20 -9.68 27.18 -38.80
CA PHE A 20 -10.17 26.29 -39.88
C PHE A 20 -11.67 26.51 -40.22
N LYS A 21 -12.08 27.73 -40.40
CA LYS A 21 -13.36 28.04 -41.07
C LYS A 21 -13.21 29.31 -41.89
N SER A 22 -12.68 29.18 -43.12
CA SER A 22 -13.03 30.03 -44.25
C SER A 22 -12.19 29.64 -45.47
N THR A 23 -12.86 29.48 -46.53
CA THR A 23 -12.46 29.30 -47.93
C THR A 23 -12.56 27.87 -48.47
N LEU A 24 -13.64 27.55 -49.12
CA LEU A 24 -13.71 27.28 -50.56
C LEU A 24 -15.15 26.99 -50.99
N ALA A 25 -15.83 28.01 -51.48
CA ALA A 25 -16.91 27.87 -52.43
C ALA A 25 -16.35 28.27 -53.77
N LEU A 26 -16.43 27.47 -54.78
CA LEU A 26 -16.80 27.72 -56.18
C LEU A 26 -16.01 26.85 -57.16
N CYS A 27 -16.78 26.27 -58.09
CA CYS A 27 -16.42 25.73 -59.39
C CYS A 27 -15.75 24.37 -59.48
N CYS A 28 -16.53 23.33 -59.87
CA CYS A 28 -16.49 22.83 -61.25
C CYS A 28 -17.53 21.73 -61.46
N LEU A 29 -18.58 22.05 -62.24
CA LEU A 29 -19.37 21.06 -62.93
C LEU A 29 -18.51 20.41 -64.02
N ALA A 30 -18.25 19.12 -63.89
CA ALA A 30 -17.81 18.27 -65.00
C ALA A 30 -18.39 16.86 -64.78
N LEU A 31 -19.12 16.41 -65.75
CA LEU A 31 -19.65 15.07 -65.92
C LEU A 31 -18.51 14.02 -65.69
N GLY A 32 -18.70 13.18 -64.73
CA GLY A 32 -17.84 12.01 -64.48
C GLY A 32 -18.71 10.86 -64.00
N THR A 33 -18.84 9.86 -64.81
CA THR A 33 -19.53 8.59 -64.64
C THR A 33 -19.35 8.05 -63.22
N LEU A 34 -20.48 7.76 -62.54
CA LEU A 34 -20.59 6.99 -61.30
C LEU A 34 -20.00 5.59 -61.50
N VAL A 35 -18.73 5.42 -61.20
CA VAL A 35 -18.20 4.14 -60.78
C VAL A 35 -18.34 4.08 -59.25
N GLN A 36 -19.42 3.51 -58.79
CA GLN A 36 -19.52 3.05 -57.39
C GLN A 36 -18.45 1.98 -57.21
N PRO A 37 -17.49 2.16 -56.28
CA PRO A 37 -16.76 1.01 -55.78
C PRO A 37 -17.79 0.13 -55.06
N ALA A 38 -18.06 -1.05 -55.59
CA ALA A 38 -18.69 -2.12 -54.83
C ALA A 38 -17.84 -2.26 -53.56
N LEU A 39 -18.38 -1.79 -52.44
CA LEU A 39 -17.96 -2.24 -51.13
C LEU A 39 -18.23 -3.74 -51.19
N ALA A 40 -17.19 -4.52 -51.41
CA ALA A 40 -17.23 -5.92 -51.08
C ALA A 40 -17.59 -5.96 -49.57
N GLU A 41 -18.81 -6.32 -49.27
CA GLU A 41 -19.14 -6.91 -47.99
C GLU A 41 -18.10 -8.04 -47.82
N GLU A 42 -17.13 -7.88 -46.92
CA GLU A 42 -16.38 -8.98 -46.36
C GLU A 42 -17.46 -9.92 -45.80
N GLY A 43 -17.84 -10.88 -46.61
CA GLY A 43 -18.77 -11.93 -46.23
C GLY A 43 -18.14 -12.58 -45.00
N ASP A 44 -18.81 -12.39 -43.88
CA ASP A 44 -18.52 -13.06 -42.61
C ASP A 44 -18.46 -14.57 -42.92
N ALA A 45 -17.21 -15.07 -43.05
CA ALA A 45 -16.99 -16.48 -43.29
C ALA A 45 -17.70 -17.21 -42.15
N PRO A 46 -18.56 -18.21 -42.38
CA PRO A 46 -19.35 -18.82 -41.33
C PRO A 46 -18.42 -19.26 -40.21
N ALA A 47 -18.58 -18.62 -39.03
CA ALA A 47 -17.75 -18.88 -37.86
C ALA A 47 -17.71 -20.39 -37.64
N ARG A 48 -16.52 -20.99 -37.71
CA ARG A 48 -16.36 -22.42 -37.45
C ARG A 48 -16.91 -22.74 -36.07
N ARG A 49 -17.87 -23.66 -36.01
CA ARG A 49 -18.47 -24.10 -34.77
C ARG A 49 -17.92 -25.47 -34.44
N VAL A 50 -17.65 -25.72 -33.17
CA VAL A 50 -17.15 -26.98 -32.66
C VAL A 50 -17.96 -27.39 -31.43
N ASP A 51 -18.07 -28.66 -31.17
CA ASP A 51 -18.62 -29.15 -29.94
C ASP A 51 -17.51 -29.24 -28.91
N VAL A 52 -17.70 -28.60 -27.74
CA VAL A 52 -16.71 -28.58 -26.64
C VAL A 52 -17.25 -29.42 -25.49
N ASN A 53 -16.65 -30.60 -25.30
CA ASN A 53 -17.02 -31.56 -24.25
C ASN A 53 -16.19 -31.34 -22.98
N GLU A 54 -14.92 -30.91 -23.13
CA GLU A 54 -13.96 -30.76 -22.02
C GLU A 54 -12.95 -29.67 -22.28
N TYR A 55 -12.58 -28.93 -21.23
CA TYR A 55 -11.41 -28.06 -21.18
C TYR A 55 -10.29 -28.76 -20.40
N PHE A 56 -9.17 -29.00 -21.06
CA PHE A 56 -8.00 -29.56 -20.41
C PHE A 56 -6.99 -28.45 -20.08
N VAL A 57 -6.88 -28.11 -18.78
CA VAL A 57 -6.02 -27.02 -18.30
C VAL A 57 -4.67 -27.58 -17.86
N ARG A 58 -3.58 -27.11 -18.48
CA ARG A 58 -2.19 -27.50 -18.18
C ARG A 58 -1.43 -26.36 -17.54
N GLY A 59 -0.51 -26.69 -16.62
CA GLY A 59 0.44 -25.73 -16.03
C GLY A 59 -0.09 -25.07 -14.76
N ASN A 60 -1.32 -25.33 -14.34
CA ASN A 60 -1.86 -24.82 -13.08
C ASN A 60 -1.27 -25.55 -11.87
N THR A 61 -0.84 -24.76 -10.85
CA THR A 61 -0.40 -25.29 -9.54
C THR A 61 -1.10 -24.61 -8.35
N VAL A 62 -1.77 -23.47 -8.54
CA VAL A 62 -2.31 -22.63 -7.44
C VAL A 62 -3.83 -22.69 -7.29
N LEU A 63 -4.59 -23.04 -8.35
CA LEU A 63 -6.03 -23.22 -8.25
C LEU A 63 -6.39 -24.69 -8.08
N ASP A 64 -7.43 -24.95 -7.31
CA ASP A 64 -8.04 -26.28 -7.22
C ASP A 64 -8.87 -26.62 -8.47
N ALA A 65 -9.05 -27.91 -8.74
CA ALA A 65 -9.77 -28.39 -9.92
C ALA A 65 -11.22 -27.89 -9.96
N ALA A 66 -11.91 -27.85 -8.81
CA ALA A 66 -13.31 -27.43 -8.75
C ALA A 66 -13.47 -25.97 -9.18
N THR A 67 -12.56 -25.08 -8.76
CA THR A 67 -12.56 -23.67 -9.19
C THR A 67 -12.35 -23.53 -10.70
N ILE A 68 -11.45 -24.34 -11.29
CA ILE A 68 -11.21 -24.34 -12.73
C ILE A 68 -12.43 -24.82 -13.49
N GLU A 69 -13.01 -25.94 -13.05
CA GLU A 69 -14.23 -26.50 -13.64
C GLU A 69 -15.39 -25.51 -13.60
N GLU A 70 -15.61 -24.84 -12.46
CA GLU A 70 -16.66 -23.83 -12.32
C GLU A 70 -16.46 -22.66 -13.30
N ALA A 71 -15.21 -22.25 -13.55
CA ALA A 71 -14.87 -21.17 -14.45
C ALA A 71 -15.21 -21.50 -15.91
N VAL A 72 -14.91 -22.72 -16.36
CA VAL A 72 -15.04 -23.11 -17.77
C VAL A 72 -16.37 -23.78 -18.09
N TYR A 73 -17.10 -24.25 -17.08
CA TYR A 73 -18.37 -24.97 -17.24
C TYR A 73 -19.40 -24.23 -18.12
N PRO A 74 -19.64 -22.93 -18.03
CA PRO A 74 -20.59 -22.19 -18.87
C PRO A 74 -20.27 -22.24 -20.37
N PHE A 75 -19.03 -22.56 -20.72
CA PHE A 75 -18.52 -22.56 -22.09
C PHE A 75 -18.49 -23.96 -22.71
N LEU A 76 -18.91 -25.01 -21.99
CA LEU A 76 -19.11 -26.36 -22.54
C LEU A 76 -20.38 -26.43 -23.38
N GLY A 77 -20.42 -27.40 -24.30
CA GLY A 77 -21.61 -27.78 -25.06
C GLY A 77 -21.41 -27.73 -26.59
N PRO A 78 -22.48 -27.96 -27.34
CA PRO A 78 -22.43 -28.03 -28.79
C PRO A 78 -22.38 -26.65 -29.44
N GLN A 79 -21.90 -26.62 -30.69
CA GLN A 79 -21.94 -25.44 -31.58
C GLN A 79 -21.24 -24.19 -31.02
N LYS A 80 -20.16 -24.37 -30.26
CA LYS A 80 -19.37 -23.26 -29.68
C LYS A 80 -18.52 -22.59 -30.77
N THR A 81 -18.40 -21.30 -30.66
CA THR A 81 -17.54 -20.47 -31.53
C THR A 81 -16.15 -20.27 -30.88
N LEU A 82 -15.21 -19.74 -31.66
CA LEU A 82 -13.91 -19.33 -31.11
C LEU A 82 -14.07 -18.31 -29.98
N GLY A 83 -15.02 -17.37 -30.12
CA GLY A 83 -15.30 -16.38 -29.07
C GLY A 83 -15.80 -17.00 -27.76
N ASP A 84 -16.53 -18.13 -27.81
CA ASP A 84 -16.93 -18.87 -26.61
C ASP A 84 -15.70 -19.51 -25.92
N ILE A 85 -14.76 -20.05 -26.71
CA ILE A 85 -13.52 -20.65 -26.19
C ILE A 85 -12.61 -19.58 -25.59
N GLU A 86 -12.48 -18.42 -26.25
CA GLU A 86 -11.79 -17.26 -25.69
C GLU A 86 -12.46 -16.75 -24.41
N GLY A 87 -13.80 -16.80 -24.35
CA GLY A 87 -14.57 -16.50 -23.15
C GLY A 87 -14.21 -17.39 -21.96
N ALA A 88 -14.00 -18.70 -22.19
CA ALA A 88 -13.54 -19.64 -21.17
C ALA A 88 -12.15 -19.29 -20.63
N ARG A 89 -11.20 -18.98 -21.56
CA ARG A 89 -9.86 -18.49 -21.22
C ARG A 89 -9.95 -17.23 -20.35
N ASP A 90 -10.73 -16.25 -20.77
CA ASP A 90 -10.87 -14.97 -20.07
C ASP A 90 -11.56 -15.12 -18.70
N ALA A 91 -12.53 -16.02 -18.59
CA ALA A 91 -13.16 -16.34 -17.32
C ALA A 91 -12.15 -16.92 -16.33
N LEU A 92 -11.35 -17.90 -16.77
CA LEU A 92 -10.31 -18.49 -15.95
C LEU A 92 -9.21 -17.45 -15.58
N GLN A 93 -8.78 -16.62 -16.53
CA GLN A 93 -7.83 -15.54 -16.30
C GLN A 93 -8.34 -14.56 -15.22
N LYS A 94 -9.62 -14.19 -15.25
CA LYS A 94 -10.24 -13.31 -14.25
C LYS A 94 -10.20 -13.90 -12.84
N ILE A 95 -10.38 -15.22 -12.71
CA ILE A 95 -10.32 -15.89 -11.41
C ILE A 95 -8.91 -15.81 -10.81
N TYR A 96 -7.86 -16.06 -11.61
CA TYR A 96 -6.49 -15.87 -11.15
C TYR A 96 -6.25 -14.45 -10.67
N GLN A 97 -6.66 -13.45 -11.45
CA GLN A 97 -6.51 -12.04 -11.10
C GLN A 97 -7.29 -11.65 -9.84
N ALA A 98 -8.54 -12.14 -9.71
CA ALA A 98 -9.37 -11.86 -8.53
C ALA A 98 -8.80 -12.47 -7.24
N ARG A 99 -8.06 -13.57 -7.35
CA ARG A 99 -7.36 -14.21 -6.23
C ARG A 99 -5.95 -13.64 -5.97
N GLY A 100 -5.56 -12.56 -6.69
CA GLY A 100 -4.28 -11.89 -6.48
C GLY A 100 -3.13 -12.42 -7.36
N TYR A 101 -3.32 -13.47 -8.16
CA TYR A 101 -2.29 -14.06 -9.02
C TYR A 101 -2.14 -13.30 -10.34
N GLN A 102 -1.69 -12.05 -10.28
CA GLN A 102 -1.58 -11.17 -11.45
C GLN A 102 -0.45 -11.55 -12.41
N SER A 103 0.49 -12.39 -11.99
CA SER A 103 1.59 -12.92 -12.81
C SER A 103 1.27 -14.22 -13.52
N VAL A 104 0.02 -14.66 -13.47
CA VAL A 104 -0.47 -15.86 -14.14
C VAL A 104 -1.22 -15.45 -15.41
N PHE A 105 -0.88 -16.10 -16.52
CA PHE A 105 -1.52 -15.88 -17.81
C PHE A 105 -2.12 -17.18 -18.32
N VAL A 106 -3.34 -17.09 -18.84
CA VAL A 106 -4.03 -18.23 -19.49
C VAL A 106 -4.00 -18.01 -20.98
N GLU A 107 -3.39 -18.93 -21.68
CA GLU A 107 -3.21 -18.91 -23.13
C GLU A 107 -4.06 -19.97 -23.80
N LEU A 108 -4.60 -19.63 -24.97
CA LEU A 108 -5.24 -20.55 -25.88
C LEU A 108 -4.24 -20.86 -27.02
N PRO A 109 -3.52 -21.99 -26.97
CA PRO A 109 -2.59 -22.36 -28.03
C PRO A 109 -3.33 -22.66 -29.35
N GLU A 110 -2.65 -22.47 -30.46
CA GLU A 110 -3.16 -22.93 -31.76
C GLU A 110 -3.37 -24.44 -31.72
N GLN A 111 -4.60 -24.87 -31.93
CA GLN A 111 -4.97 -26.27 -31.81
C GLN A 111 -6.14 -26.64 -32.74
N LYS A 112 -6.25 -27.94 -33.04
CA LYS A 112 -7.47 -28.52 -33.58
C LYS A 112 -8.26 -29.08 -32.42
N VAL A 113 -9.56 -28.83 -32.41
CA VAL A 113 -10.47 -29.43 -31.44
C VAL A 113 -10.81 -30.82 -31.96
N ASP A 114 -10.11 -31.83 -31.44
CA ASP A 114 -10.36 -33.22 -31.72
C ASP A 114 -11.14 -33.83 -30.53
N ASP A 115 -12.18 -34.63 -30.80
CA ASP A 115 -13.04 -35.27 -29.79
C ASP A 115 -13.73 -34.28 -28.81
N GLY A 116 -13.80 -32.99 -29.16
CA GLY A 116 -14.39 -31.94 -28.30
C GLY A 116 -13.55 -31.51 -27.12
N ILE A 117 -12.25 -31.79 -27.12
CA ILE A 117 -11.30 -31.36 -26.06
C ILE A 117 -10.61 -30.07 -26.48
N VAL A 118 -10.69 -29.06 -25.61
CA VAL A 118 -9.96 -27.79 -25.78
C VAL A 118 -8.88 -27.66 -24.72
N TYR A 119 -7.65 -27.40 -25.14
CA TYR A 119 -6.50 -27.20 -24.26
C TYR A 119 -6.33 -25.72 -23.92
N LEU A 120 -6.23 -25.42 -22.62
CA LEU A 120 -5.79 -24.13 -22.12
C LEU A 120 -4.43 -24.30 -21.42
N HIS A 121 -3.52 -23.40 -21.68
CA HIS A 121 -2.20 -23.39 -21.06
C HIS A 121 -2.11 -22.27 -20.03
N VAL A 122 -1.77 -22.62 -18.79
CA VAL A 122 -1.55 -21.66 -17.71
C VAL A 122 -0.05 -21.48 -17.55
N SER A 123 0.40 -20.24 -17.76
CA SER A 123 1.77 -19.82 -17.56
C SER A 123 1.89 -19.11 -16.21
N GLU A 124 2.47 -19.78 -15.23
CA GLU A 124 2.68 -19.26 -13.88
C GLU A 124 4.09 -18.73 -13.72
N THR A 125 4.22 -17.40 -13.55
CA THR A 125 5.52 -16.80 -13.24
C THR A 125 5.79 -16.90 -11.75
N LYS A 126 6.86 -17.63 -11.38
CA LYS A 126 7.26 -17.88 -9.99
C LYS A 126 8.29 -16.86 -9.50
N VAL A 127 8.35 -16.64 -8.19
CA VAL A 127 9.41 -15.85 -7.58
C VAL A 127 10.75 -16.61 -7.72
N GLY A 128 11.72 -16.02 -8.40
CA GLY A 128 13.05 -16.59 -8.58
C GLY A 128 13.96 -16.30 -7.40
N ARG A 129 14.14 -15.01 -7.09
CA ARG A 129 14.97 -14.53 -6.00
C ARG A 129 14.36 -13.29 -5.37
N VAL A 130 14.44 -13.18 -4.03
CA VAL A 130 14.09 -11.97 -3.29
C VAL A 130 15.33 -11.41 -2.62
N ARG A 131 15.60 -10.12 -2.86
CA ARG A 131 16.71 -9.39 -2.24
C ARG A 131 16.18 -8.16 -1.54
N VAL A 132 16.77 -7.84 -0.39
CA VAL A 132 16.56 -6.58 0.32
C VAL A 132 17.77 -5.70 0.05
N VAL A 133 17.53 -4.51 -0.48
CA VAL A 133 18.59 -3.59 -0.93
C VAL A 133 18.38 -2.21 -0.29
N GLY A 134 19.47 -1.58 0.18
CA GLY A 134 19.43 -0.22 0.71
C GLY A 134 19.19 -0.11 2.20
N ALA A 135 18.81 -1.19 2.89
CA ALA A 135 18.65 -1.20 4.34
C ALA A 135 19.97 -0.91 5.07
N LYS A 136 19.95 0.08 5.97
CA LYS A 136 21.11 0.52 6.77
C LYS A 136 20.88 0.30 8.27
N HIS A 137 19.67 0.55 8.73
CA HIS A 137 19.29 0.53 10.14
C HIS A 137 18.29 -0.56 10.48
N TYR A 138 17.65 -1.13 9.48
CA TYR A 138 16.68 -2.21 9.63
C TYR A 138 17.25 -3.52 9.10
N SER A 139 16.94 -4.64 9.78
CA SER A 139 17.41 -5.96 9.41
C SER A 139 16.80 -6.41 8.07
N PRO A 140 17.63 -6.73 7.05
CA PRO A 140 17.11 -7.28 5.78
C PRO A 140 16.38 -8.61 5.96
N VAL A 141 16.77 -9.41 6.96
CA VAL A 141 16.12 -10.71 7.26
C VAL A 141 14.71 -10.49 7.75
N GLU A 142 14.53 -9.59 8.75
CA GLU A 142 13.21 -9.25 9.29
C GLU A 142 12.28 -8.66 8.23
N ILE A 143 12.81 -7.80 7.34
CA ILE A 143 12.02 -7.22 6.24
C ILE A 143 11.52 -8.33 5.30
N ARG A 144 12.39 -9.30 4.97
CA ARG A 144 12.03 -10.41 4.10
C ARG A 144 10.98 -11.33 4.74
N GLU A 145 11.13 -11.65 6.03
CA GLU A 145 10.19 -12.49 6.77
C GLU A 145 8.80 -11.88 6.92
N GLN A 146 8.71 -10.54 6.89
CA GLN A 146 7.44 -9.81 6.93
C GLN A 146 6.70 -9.77 5.57
N VAL A 147 7.30 -10.32 4.49
CA VAL A 147 6.67 -10.41 3.16
C VAL A 147 6.66 -11.87 2.66
N PRO A 148 5.99 -12.80 3.38
CA PRO A 148 5.94 -14.21 2.99
C PRO A 148 5.23 -14.43 1.65
N GLY A 149 4.42 -13.50 1.16
CA GLY A 149 3.81 -13.57 -0.18
C GLY A 149 4.80 -13.55 -1.34
N LEU A 150 6.09 -13.26 -1.07
CA LEU A 150 7.21 -13.32 -2.02
C LEU A 150 8.13 -14.52 -1.76
N GLU A 151 7.61 -15.67 -1.35
CA GLU A 151 8.42 -16.87 -1.15
C GLU A 151 9.05 -17.35 -2.46
N GLU A 152 10.37 -17.61 -2.44
CA GLU A 152 11.11 -18.08 -3.60
C GLU A 152 10.61 -19.47 -4.06
N GLY A 153 10.30 -19.59 -5.33
CA GLY A 153 9.75 -20.81 -5.94
C GLY A 153 8.21 -20.87 -5.96
N ALA A 154 7.53 -20.01 -5.21
CA ALA A 154 6.07 -19.90 -5.21
C ALA A 154 5.56 -18.91 -6.28
N VAL A 155 4.28 -19.03 -6.65
CA VAL A 155 3.57 -18.04 -7.46
C VAL A 155 3.07 -16.95 -6.51
N PRO A 156 3.45 -15.67 -6.70
CA PRO A 156 3.11 -14.62 -5.75
C PRO A 156 1.62 -14.24 -5.79
N ASP A 157 1.03 -14.13 -4.60
CA ASP A 157 -0.25 -13.45 -4.40
C ASP A 157 0.02 -11.95 -4.17
N PHE A 158 -0.15 -11.14 -5.20
CA PHE A 158 0.12 -9.71 -5.15
C PHE A 158 -0.84 -8.94 -4.23
N ALA A 159 -2.04 -9.45 -3.96
CA ALA A 159 -2.95 -8.83 -3.00
C ALA A 159 -2.44 -8.99 -1.57
N ALA A 160 -1.94 -10.19 -1.23
CA ALA A 160 -1.29 -10.44 0.04
C ALA A 160 0.02 -9.64 0.19
N VAL A 161 0.87 -9.63 -0.86
CA VAL A 161 2.12 -8.84 -0.89
C VAL A 161 1.85 -7.35 -0.68
N GLN A 162 0.85 -6.78 -1.34
CA GLN A 162 0.45 -5.38 -1.17
C GLN A 162 0.04 -5.07 0.28
N THR A 163 -0.70 -5.97 0.91
CA THR A 163 -1.11 -5.82 2.31
C THR A 163 0.11 -5.87 3.24
N GLN A 164 1.03 -6.82 3.02
CA GLN A 164 2.26 -6.99 3.79
C GLN A 164 3.18 -5.76 3.66
N LEU A 165 3.38 -5.25 2.43
CA LEU A 165 4.16 -4.04 2.20
C LEU A 165 3.52 -2.80 2.82
N THR A 166 2.19 -2.70 2.79
CA THR A 166 1.47 -1.62 3.50
C THR A 166 1.72 -1.69 5.00
N GLY A 167 1.74 -2.89 5.58
CA GLY A 167 2.11 -3.11 6.99
C GLY A 167 3.53 -2.66 7.29
N LEU A 168 4.49 -3.07 6.46
CA LEU A 168 5.89 -2.67 6.57
C LEU A 168 6.08 -1.15 6.53
N ASN A 169 5.34 -0.44 5.68
CA ASN A 169 5.47 0.99 5.44
C ASN A 169 4.64 1.87 6.42
N ARG A 170 4.03 1.29 7.45
CA ARG A 170 3.36 2.06 8.51
C ARG A 170 4.34 2.84 9.39
N SER A 171 5.57 2.33 9.54
CA SER A 171 6.61 3.03 10.28
C SER A 171 7.15 4.18 9.46
N ALA A 172 7.16 5.39 10.01
CA ALA A 172 7.75 6.55 9.36
C ALA A 172 9.28 6.45 9.18
N GLY A 173 9.93 5.54 9.91
CA GLY A 173 11.38 5.34 9.88
C GLY A 173 11.89 4.53 8.69
N ARG A 174 11.00 3.90 7.91
CA ARG A 174 11.39 3.13 6.71
C ARG A 174 10.31 3.16 5.65
N GLN A 175 10.75 3.02 4.40
CA GLN A 175 9.90 2.77 3.25
C GLN A 175 10.47 1.60 2.45
N VAL A 176 9.62 0.63 2.12
CA VAL A 176 9.99 -0.55 1.33
C VAL A 176 9.19 -0.54 0.04
N THR A 177 9.89 -0.55 -1.09
CA THR A 177 9.28 -0.53 -2.43
C THR A 177 9.76 -1.76 -3.20
N PRO A 178 8.87 -2.61 -3.72
CA PRO A 178 9.25 -3.75 -4.53
C PRO A 178 9.60 -3.30 -5.96
N LEU A 179 10.74 -3.77 -6.45
CA LEU A 179 11.14 -3.66 -7.84
C LEU A 179 11.20 -5.06 -8.45
N VAL A 180 10.25 -5.34 -9.35
CA VAL A 180 10.14 -6.62 -10.03
C VAL A 180 10.94 -6.56 -11.34
N ARG A 181 11.71 -7.61 -11.61
CA ARG A 181 12.48 -7.80 -12.84
C ARG A 181 12.28 -9.22 -13.37
N GLU A 182 12.59 -9.41 -14.63
CA GLU A 182 12.70 -10.76 -15.19
C GLU A 182 13.76 -11.57 -14.44
N GLY A 183 13.40 -12.78 -14.05
CA GLY A 183 14.31 -13.67 -13.31
C GLY A 183 15.36 -14.29 -14.22
N GLN A 184 16.42 -14.82 -13.60
CA GLN A 184 17.50 -15.48 -14.34
C GLN A 184 17.07 -16.80 -15.02
N ARG A 185 16.01 -17.43 -14.52
CA ARG A 185 15.43 -18.64 -15.11
C ARG A 185 14.14 -18.28 -15.84
N PRO A 186 13.88 -18.86 -17.02
CA PRO A 186 12.61 -18.68 -17.71
C PRO A 186 11.41 -18.99 -16.80
N GLY A 187 10.36 -18.21 -16.89
CA GLY A 187 9.16 -18.37 -16.06
C GLY A 187 9.35 -17.95 -14.60
N THR A 188 10.42 -17.19 -14.29
CA THR A 188 10.64 -16.63 -12.95
C THR A 188 10.74 -15.10 -12.99
N MET A 189 10.43 -14.47 -11.86
CA MET A 189 10.68 -13.05 -11.61
C MET A 189 11.58 -12.89 -10.39
N ASP A 190 12.53 -11.96 -10.46
CA ASP A 190 13.34 -11.54 -9.32
C ASP A 190 12.75 -10.26 -8.73
N VAL A 191 12.70 -10.20 -7.40
CA VAL A 191 12.14 -9.04 -6.68
C VAL A 191 13.22 -8.43 -5.79
N ASP A 192 13.49 -7.14 -6.01
CA ASP A 192 14.33 -6.34 -5.11
C ASP A 192 13.41 -5.50 -4.22
N LEU A 193 13.41 -5.76 -2.93
CA LEU A 193 12.79 -4.90 -1.92
C LEU A 193 13.75 -3.74 -1.64
N GLN A 194 13.49 -2.61 -2.28
CA GLN A 194 14.28 -1.39 -2.05
C GLN A 194 13.84 -0.73 -0.75
N VAL A 195 14.78 -0.55 0.16
CA VAL A 195 14.56 0.02 1.48
C VAL A 195 15.22 1.38 1.57
N GLU A 196 14.41 2.38 1.88
CA GLU A 196 14.85 3.69 2.31
C GLU A 196 14.55 3.79 3.80
N ASP A 197 15.59 3.76 4.64
CA ASP A 197 15.45 3.81 6.08
C ASP A 197 16.20 5.00 6.68
N GLN A 198 15.70 5.46 7.84
CA GLN A 198 16.28 6.55 8.61
C GLN A 198 16.92 6.02 9.88
N ASN A 199 17.83 6.84 10.44
CA ASN A 199 18.40 6.54 11.76
C ASN A 199 17.26 6.45 12.80
N PRO A 200 17.14 5.34 13.53
CA PRO A 200 16.07 5.17 14.50
C PRO A 200 16.22 6.04 15.77
N TRP A 201 17.39 6.63 16.00
CA TRP A 201 17.59 7.60 17.08
C TRP A 201 17.05 8.97 16.70
N HIS A 202 16.25 9.54 17.57
CA HIS A 202 15.82 10.92 17.47
C HIS A 202 15.99 11.63 18.80
N ALA A 203 16.44 12.87 18.74
CA ALA A 203 16.62 13.72 19.89
C ALA A 203 16.15 15.13 19.55
N SER A 204 15.51 15.79 20.49
CA SER A 204 15.13 17.19 20.36
C SER A 204 15.39 17.95 21.66
N LEU A 205 15.75 19.22 21.52
CA LEU A 205 15.87 20.16 22.62
C LEU A 205 15.09 21.42 22.24
N GLY A 206 14.09 21.74 23.04
CA GLY A 206 13.27 22.94 22.90
C GLY A 206 13.46 23.87 24.08
N LEU A 207 13.46 25.16 23.80
CA LEU A 207 13.41 26.23 24.80
C LEU A 207 12.19 27.10 24.50
N ASN A 208 11.41 27.41 25.51
CA ASN A 208 10.27 28.31 25.39
C ASN A 208 10.09 29.13 26.67
N ASN A 209 9.17 30.07 26.63
CA ASN A 209 8.76 30.91 27.79
C ASN A 209 7.30 30.68 28.17
N ASP A 210 6.80 29.46 27.98
CA ASP A 210 5.44 29.09 28.37
C ASP A 210 5.40 28.75 29.87
N TYR A 211 5.30 29.81 30.67
CA TYR A 211 5.34 29.73 32.12
C TYR A 211 4.00 30.08 32.75
N SER A 212 3.82 29.67 34.00
CA SER A 212 2.66 30.03 34.83
C SER A 212 3.02 31.14 35.78
N ALA A 213 2.00 31.85 36.27
CA ALA A 213 2.15 32.88 37.28
C ALA A 213 2.97 32.34 38.48
N ASP A 214 3.85 33.18 39.03
CA ASP A 214 4.73 32.84 40.15
C ASP A 214 5.82 31.78 39.87
N THR A 215 6.11 31.49 38.61
CA THR A 215 7.20 30.58 38.22
C THR A 215 8.24 31.26 37.32
N LYS A 216 9.43 30.65 37.17
CA LYS A 216 10.46 31.15 36.25
C LYS A 216 9.94 31.06 34.80
N GLU A 217 10.42 32.02 33.96
CA GLU A 217 9.90 32.17 32.60
C GLU A 217 10.48 31.11 31.65
N LEU A 218 11.76 30.78 31.77
CA LEU A 218 12.42 29.87 30.83
C LEU A 218 12.04 28.42 31.11
N ARG A 219 11.63 27.74 30.07
CA ARG A 219 11.33 26.29 30.05
C ARG A 219 12.20 25.59 29.05
N SER A 220 12.65 24.39 29.42
CA SER A 220 13.34 23.48 28.49
C SER A 220 12.64 22.14 28.43
N VAL A 221 12.60 21.58 27.21
CA VAL A 221 12.09 20.24 26.91
C VAL A 221 13.15 19.48 26.16
N ALA A 222 13.67 18.41 26.73
CA ALA A 222 14.60 17.51 26.08
C ALA A 222 13.91 16.17 25.84
N THR A 223 13.91 15.70 24.60
CA THR A 223 13.34 14.38 24.24
C THR A 223 14.41 13.54 23.60
N LEU A 224 14.49 12.29 24.02
CA LEU A 224 15.31 11.25 23.41
C LEU A 224 14.44 10.05 23.11
N GLY A 225 14.51 9.55 21.87
CA GLY A 225 13.74 8.40 21.47
C GLY A 225 14.52 7.48 20.56
N TYR A 226 14.05 6.24 20.49
CA TYR A 226 14.56 5.21 19.62
C TYR A 226 13.40 4.42 19.03
N ASP A 227 13.32 4.39 17.70
CA ASP A 227 12.36 3.60 16.95
C ASP A 227 13.04 2.29 16.49
N ASN A 228 12.30 1.23 16.38
CA ASN A 228 12.80 -0.07 15.93
C ASN A 228 13.63 -0.86 16.98
N LEU A 229 13.24 -0.79 18.26
CA LEU A 229 13.80 -1.68 19.29
C LEU A 229 13.62 -3.14 18.87
N TRP A 230 14.70 -3.93 19.04
CA TRP A 230 14.79 -5.35 18.71
C TRP A 230 14.45 -5.70 17.25
N GLN A 231 14.48 -4.72 16.33
CA GLN A 231 14.06 -4.87 14.92
C GLN A 231 12.57 -5.22 14.74
N LEU A 232 11.76 -5.08 15.79
CA LEU A 232 10.33 -5.37 15.78
C LEU A 232 9.45 -4.13 15.55
N GLY A 233 10.06 -2.97 15.24
CA GLY A 233 9.34 -1.72 15.09
C GLY A 233 8.79 -1.14 16.39
N HIS A 234 9.26 -1.64 17.54
CA HIS A 234 8.91 -1.06 18.84
C HIS A 234 9.62 0.27 19.01
N SER A 235 8.97 1.22 19.67
CA SER A 235 9.55 2.53 19.96
C SER A 235 9.51 2.87 21.43
N ILE A 236 10.54 3.57 21.89
CA ILE A 236 10.61 4.14 23.23
C ILE A 236 10.96 5.62 23.13
N SER A 237 10.35 6.42 23.96
CA SER A 237 10.65 7.86 24.08
C SER A 237 10.71 8.26 25.55
N LEU A 238 11.69 9.10 25.88
CA LEU A 238 11.85 9.70 27.19
C LEU A 238 11.93 11.22 27.01
N THR A 239 11.10 11.95 27.74
CA THR A 239 11.07 13.41 27.71
C THR A 239 11.33 13.96 29.11
N TYR A 240 12.21 14.92 29.22
CA TYR A 240 12.49 15.68 30.42
C TYR A 240 12.10 17.13 30.21
N PHE A 241 11.23 17.62 31.06
CA PHE A 241 10.80 19.02 31.09
C PHE A 241 11.26 19.66 32.38
N THR A 242 11.85 20.87 32.29
CA THR A 242 12.31 21.60 33.47
C THR A 242 12.34 23.13 33.24
N ALA A 243 12.42 23.87 34.33
CA ALA A 243 12.80 25.28 34.32
C ALA A 243 14.30 25.37 34.63
N PRO A 244 15.18 25.69 33.65
CA PRO A 244 16.64 25.65 33.84
C PRO A 244 17.15 26.62 34.92
N GLU A 245 16.44 27.74 35.16
CA GLU A 245 16.81 28.73 36.16
C GLU A 245 16.49 28.28 37.60
N ASP A 246 15.51 27.38 37.73
CA ASP A 246 15.07 26.80 39.00
C ASP A 246 14.37 25.46 38.77
N THR A 247 15.14 24.40 38.85
CA THR A 247 14.66 23.02 38.56
C THR A 247 13.61 22.54 39.56
N ASP A 248 13.55 23.16 40.74
CA ASP A 248 12.53 22.80 41.74
C ASP A 248 11.13 23.36 41.40
N ASN A 249 11.08 24.36 40.54
CA ASN A 249 9.83 24.92 40.05
C ASN A 249 9.09 24.06 39.01
N ALA A 250 9.86 23.32 38.21
CA ALA A 250 9.30 22.45 37.22
C ALA A 250 10.27 21.29 36.90
N LYS A 251 9.88 20.11 37.24
CA LYS A 251 10.64 18.88 36.95
C LYS A 251 9.67 17.76 36.61
N VAL A 252 9.63 17.42 35.32
CA VAL A 252 8.73 16.37 34.84
C VAL A 252 9.51 15.41 33.96
N TRP A 253 9.40 14.14 34.28
CA TRP A 253 9.83 13.04 33.45
C TRP A 253 8.62 12.37 32.84
N SER A 254 8.61 12.17 31.53
CA SER A 254 7.59 11.35 30.88
C SER A 254 8.26 10.34 29.95
N GLY A 255 7.66 9.16 29.88
CA GLY A 255 8.12 8.08 29.02
C GLY A 255 6.96 7.44 28.30
N SER A 256 7.23 6.95 27.09
CA SER A 256 6.29 6.14 26.35
C SER A 256 7.00 4.97 25.68
N TYR A 257 6.29 3.87 25.55
CA TYR A 257 6.73 2.69 24.82
C TYR A 257 5.57 2.18 23.98
N SER A 258 5.83 1.96 22.70
CA SER A 258 4.86 1.46 21.73
C SER A 258 5.35 0.15 21.15
N ALA A 259 4.51 -0.86 21.18
CA ALA A 259 4.78 -2.21 20.71
C ALA A 259 3.72 -2.66 19.70
N PRO A 260 3.95 -2.51 18.37
CA PRO A 260 3.11 -3.15 17.39
C PRO A 260 3.23 -4.68 17.51
N LEU A 261 2.13 -5.36 17.85
CA LEU A 261 2.07 -6.82 18.01
C LEU A 261 1.84 -7.51 16.67
N ASN A 262 1.05 -6.89 15.81
CA ASN A 262 0.73 -7.34 14.45
C ASN A 262 0.14 -6.16 13.65
N ASP A 263 -0.32 -6.43 12.43
CA ASP A 263 -0.89 -5.41 11.53
C ASP A 263 -2.07 -4.64 12.10
N ARG A 264 -2.75 -5.19 13.10
CA ARG A 264 -3.98 -4.61 13.66
C ARG A 264 -3.83 -4.09 15.09
N TRP A 265 -2.97 -4.73 15.89
CA TRP A 265 -2.85 -4.42 17.30
C TRP A 265 -1.53 -3.76 17.65
N THR A 266 -1.61 -2.66 18.38
CA THR A 266 -0.46 -1.99 19.00
C THR A 266 -0.74 -1.82 20.48
N LEU A 267 0.18 -2.24 21.34
CA LEU A 267 0.18 -1.91 22.76
C LEU A 267 0.99 -0.65 22.99
N GLN A 268 0.48 0.22 23.85
CA GLN A 268 1.15 1.43 24.25
C GLN A 268 1.18 1.54 25.77
N PHE A 269 2.37 1.80 26.28
CA PHE A 269 2.61 2.12 27.69
C PHE A 269 3.06 3.57 27.75
N SER A 270 2.53 4.31 28.71
CA SER A 270 2.93 5.70 28.95
C SER A 270 2.97 5.97 30.43
N GLY A 271 3.80 6.92 30.82
CA GLY A 271 3.83 7.35 32.21
C GLY A 271 4.55 8.68 32.33
N TYR A 272 4.24 9.38 33.40
CA TYR A 272 4.97 10.56 33.80
C TYR A 272 5.10 10.65 35.32
N GLN A 273 6.13 11.32 35.75
CA GLN A 273 6.34 11.77 37.13
C GLN A 273 6.58 13.27 37.11
N SER A 274 5.78 14.00 37.86
CA SER A 274 5.85 15.45 37.96
C SER A 274 6.18 15.88 39.39
N ASP A 275 7.16 16.75 39.52
CA ASP A 275 7.44 17.53 40.71
C ASP A 275 7.40 19.02 40.30
N SER A 276 6.21 19.49 39.96
CA SER A 276 6.01 20.81 39.38
C SER A 276 4.67 21.38 39.89
N ASN A 277 4.67 22.65 40.16
CA ASN A 277 3.41 23.30 40.54
C ASN A 277 2.44 23.47 39.38
N ILE A 278 2.94 23.61 38.15
CA ILE A 278 2.15 23.68 36.91
C ILE A 278 3.05 23.28 35.70
N ALA A 279 2.66 22.29 34.96
CA ALA A 279 3.34 21.94 33.70
C ALA A 279 2.33 21.45 32.65
N THR A 280 2.53 21.84 31.40
CA THR A 280 1.81 21.33 30.24
C THR A 280 2.76 20.51 29.39
N ILE A 281 2.49 19.22 29.20
CA ILE A 281 3.30 18.34 28.35
C ILE A 281 2.37 17.70 27.33
N GLY A 282 2.70 17.86 26.04
CA GLY A 282 1.99 17.16 24.96
C GLY A 282 0.50 17.40 24.88
N GLY A 283 0.03 18.59 25.30
CA GLY A 283 -1.40 18.94 25.31
C GLY A 283 -2.17 18.48 26.55
N SER A 284 -1.50 17.83 27.51
CA SER A 284 -2.09 17.47 28.80
C SER A 284 -1.61 18.43 29.89
N ASN A 285 -2.53 19.02 30.63
CA ASN A 285 -2.20 19.85 31.79
C ASN A 285 -1.82 18.94 32.95
N VAL A 286 -0.55 18.96 33.35
CA VAL A 286 -0.07 18.32 34.56
C VAL A 286 -0.08 19.38 35.66
N LEU A 287 -1.05 19.31 36.52
CA LEU A 287 -1.18 20.22 37.67
C LEU A 287 -0.64 19.50 38.92
N GLY A 288 0.38 20.06 39.55
CA GLY A 288 0.83 19.58 40.85
C GLY A 288 1.89 18.48 40.81
N LYS A 289 2.23 17.99 41.99
CA LYS A 289 3.12 16.85 42.20
C LYS A 289 2.31 15.56 42.02
N GLY A 290 2.86 14.61 41.28
CA GLY A 290 2.18 13.35 41.09
C GLY A 290 2.81 12.46 40.02
N HIS A 291 2.20 11.33 39.80
CA HIS A 291 2.59 10.40 38.76
C HIS A 291 1.38 9.78 38.08
N SER A 292 1.59 9.34 36.84
CA SER A 292 0.58 8.59 36.10
C SER A 292 1.23 7.51 35.28
N TYR A 293 0.56 6.36 35.22
CA TYR A 293 0.96 5.23 34.37
C TYR A 293 -0.27 4.75 33.61
N GLY A 294 -0.13 4.60 32.30
CA GLY A 294 -1.20 4.16 31.41
C GLY A 294 -0.78 2.98 30.58
N VAL A 295 -1.75 2.13 30.29
CA VAL A 295 -1.63 1.03 29.33
C VAL A 295 -2.83 1.12 28.39
N SER A 296 -2.57 1.14 27.10
CA SER A 296 -3.63 1.13 26.09
C SER A 296 -3.35 0.12 24.98
N ALA A 297 -4.41 -0.42 24.42
CA ALA A 297 -4.40 -1.24 23.24
C ALA A 297 -5.10 -0.51 22.10
N ILE A 298 -4.42 -0.37 20.98
CA ILE A 298 -4.92 0.29 19.78
C ILE A 298 -5.22 -0.78 18.74
N TYR A 299 -6.46 -0.84 18.27
CA TYR A 299 -6.89 -1.71 17.19
C TYR A 299 -7.11 -0.90 15.92
N ASN A 300 -6.31 -1.18 14.88
CA ASN A 300 -6.45 -0.57 13.57
C ASN A 300 -7.47 -1.35 12.74
N LEU A 301 -8.55 -0.67 12.35
CA LEU A 301 -9.56 -1.25 11.46
C LEU A 301 -9.00 -1.38 10.03
N PRO A 302 -9.52 -2.33 9.24
CA PRO A 302 -9.18 -2.42 7.83
C PRO A 302 -9.45 -1.08 7.12
N VAL A 303 -8.51 -0.67 6.27
CA VAL A 303 -8.66 0.54 5.46
C VAL A 303 -9.77 0.30 4.44
N THR A 304 -10.77 1.18 4.41
CA THR A 304 -11.89 1.13 3.46
C THR A 304 -11.89 2.41 2.63
N GLY A 305 -11.49 2.27 1.36
CA GLY A 305 -11.29 3.44 0.49
C GLY A 305 -10.20 4.37 1.04
N ASN A 306 -10.52 5.64 1.27
CA ASN A 306 -9.59 6.65 1.82
C ASN A 306 -9.67 6.81 3.35
N TRP A 307 -10.42 5.93 4.04
CA TRP A 307 -10.62 6.03 5.49
C TRP A 307 -9.75 5.05 6.25
N ALA A 308 -8.92 5.57 7.14
CA ALA A 308 -8.19 4.78 8.14
C ALA A 308 -8.76 5.11 9.52
N ASN A 309 -9.24 4.09 10.23
CA ASN A 309 -9.85 4.22 11.55
C ASN A 309 -9.14 3.32 12.56
N SER A 310 -9.10 3.77 13.82
CA SER A 310 -8.60 2.96 14.91
C SER A 310 -9.51 3.10 16.15
N LEU A 311 -9.50 2.08 16.98
CA LEU A 311 -10.13 2.06 18.30
C LEU A 311 -9.03 1.95 19.35
N SER A 312 -9.12 2.77 20.40
CA SER A 312 -8.17 2.70 21.53
C SER A 312 -8.93 2.39 22.81
N PHE A 313 -8.39 1.43 23.56
CA PHE A 313 -8.89 1.03 24.86
C PHE A 313 -7.72 1.11 25.84
N GLY A 314 -7.90 1.81 26.95
CA GLY A 314 -6.82 1.96 27.92
C GLY A 314 -7.32 2.12 29.34
N VAL A 315 -6.38 1.96 30.24
CA VAL A 315 -6.56 2.23 31.67
C VAL A 315 -5.36 3.04 32.14
N ASP A 316 -5.66 4.16 32.78
CA ASP A 316 -4.68 5.05 33.39
C ASP A 316 -4.84 5.03 34.90
N PHE A 317 -3.74 4.88 35.60
CA PHE A 317 -3.62 5.12 37.04
C PHE A 317 -2.97 6.48 37.23
N LYS A 318 -3.64 7.38 37.96
CA LYS A 318 -3.11 8.70 38.25
C LYS A 318 -3.23 8.97 39.75
N ASP A 319 -2.11 9.41 40.34
CA ASP A 319 -2.01 9.91 41.69
C ASP A 319 -1.43 11.33 41.66
N SER A 320 -2.14 12.28 42.23
CA SER A 320 -1.74 13.70 42.20
C SER A 320 -2.06 14.37 43.52
N ASP A 321 -1.02 15.00 44.10
CA ASP A 321 -1.16 15.84 45.28
C ASP A 321 -1.53 17.26 44.86
N GLU A 322 -2.76 17.66 45.06
CA GLU A 322 -3.25 19.00 44.78
C GLU A 322 -3.13 19.83 46.08
N GLN A 323 -2.16 20.74 46.13
CA GLN A 323 -2.10 21.71 47.20
C GLN A 323 -2.99 22.91 46.83
N MET A 324 -4.20 22.98 47.39
CA MET A 324 -4.96 24.21 47.40
C MET A 324 -4.28 25.20 48.33
N LYS A 325 -3.80 26.30 47.79
CA LYS A 325 -3.44 27.50 48.57
C LYS A 325 -4.58 28.47 48.53
#